data_a0f161d9ac591bb0e22ac62062a8ca1f
#
_entry.id   a0f161d9ac591bb0e22ac62062a8ca1f
#
_cell.length_a   1.000
_cell.length_b   1.000
_cell.length_c   1.000
_cell.angle_alpha   90.00
_cell.angle_beta   90.00
_cell.angle_gamma   90.00
#
_symmetry.space_group_name_H-M   'P 1'
#
loop_
_entity.id
_entity.type
_entity.pdbx_description
1 polymer ?
#
loop_
_entity_poly.entity_id
_entity_poly.type
_entity_poly.pdbx_seq_one_letter_code
_entity_poly.pdbx_strand_id
1 'polypeptide(L)'
;MANRKFSRSKAACLLWLAAFVLYPTTAAGQRASDVCPPASVIPLTSSEPPAKIVVYPPLAGPLASRGVAIIQYCAQNLHLVPVFGADALTVSPRVGHIHVRVDDASWVWADASGNPIILMGLPPGTHKVLIELEDANHHALDAGTVTFVIPEKAAAK
;
A
#
# COMPACT_ATOMS: atom_id res chain seq x y z
N MET A 1 -82.33 23.34 0.90
CA MET A 1 -82.11 21.93 1.33
C MET A 1 -81.48 21.21 0.15
N ALA A 2 -80.17 20.98 0.14
CA ALA A 2 -79.45 20.23 -0.90
C ALA A 2 -78.53 19.22 -0.23
N ASN A 3 -78.92 17.97 -0.39
CA ASN A 3 -78.26 16.82 0.20
C ASN A 3 -77.13 16.35 -0.70
N ARG A 4 -75.85 16.58 -0.34
CA ARG A 4 -74.68 16.04 -1.09
C ARG A 4 -74.31 14.67 -0.56
N LYS A 5 -74.55 13.65 -1.40
CA LYS A 5 -74.07 12.28 -1.17
C LYS A 5 -72.55 12.24 -1.39
N PHE A 6 -71.80 11.83 -0.34
CA PHE A 6 -70.39 11.56 -0.40
C PHE A 6 -70.16 10.18 -0.99
N SER A 7 -69.57 10.13 -2.18
CA SER A 7 -69.13 8.85 -2.81
C SER A 7 -67.78 8.43 -2.17
N ARG A 8 -67.76 7.26 -1.56
CA ARG A 8 -66.53 6.63 -1.06
C ARG A 8 -65.83 5.94 -2.21
N SER A 9 -64.76 6.60 -2.72
CA SER A 9 -63.83 5.97 -3.64
C SER A 9 -62.92 5.00 -2.89
N LYS A 10 -62.96 3.71 -3.21
CA LYS A 10 -62.05 2.70 -2.69
C LYS A 10 -60.72 2.83 -3.44
N ALA A 11 -59.74 3.47 -2.81
CA ALA A 11 -58.36 3.45 -3.28
C ALA A 11 -57.73 2.11 -2.97
N ALA A 12 -57.49 1.32 -4.00
CA ALA A 12 -56.73 0.10 -3.92
C ALA A 12 -55.25 0.44 -3.73
N CYS A 13 -54.72 0.16 -2.54
CA CYS A 13 -53.32 0.33 -2.19
C CYS A 13 -52.54 -0.86 -2.82
N LEU A 14 -51.94 -0.64 -3.97
CA LEU A 14 -50.96 -1.55 -4.58
C LEU A 14 -49.65 -1.50 -3.77
N LEU A 15 -49.45 -2.49 -2.92
CA LEU A 15 -48.18 -2.72 -2.25
C LEU A 15 -47.12 -3.19 -3.30
N TRP A 16 -46.24 -2.29 -3.72
CA TRP A 16 -45.02 -2.65 -4.43
C TRP A 16 -44.03 -3.22 -3.40
N LEU A 17 -43.89 -4.54 -3.36
CA LEU A 17 -42.79 -5.22 -2.69
C LEU A 17 -41.54 -5.01 -3.54
N ALA A 18 -40.75 -3.99 -3.20
CA ALA A 18 -39.40 -3.83 -3.72
C ALA A 18 -38.53 -4.92 -3.09
N ALA A 19 -38.23 -5.97 -3.85
CA ALA A 19 -37.25 -6.97 -3.47
C ALA A 19 -35.88 -6.30 -3.51
N PHE A 20 -35.35 -5.89 -2.34
CA PHE A 20 -33.97 -5.49 -2.16
C PHE A 20 -33.09 -6.73 -2.35
N VAL A 21 -32.54 -6.91 -3.52
CA VAL A 21 -31.48 -7.88 -3.76
C VAL A 21 -30.24 -7.33 -3.11
N LEU A 22 -29.92 -7.80 -1.89
CA LEU A 22 -28.64 -7.56 -1.23
C LEU A 22 -27.57 -8.31 -2.03
N TYR A 23 -26.87 -7.63 -2.91
CA TYR A 23 -25.62 -8.13 -3.44
C TYR A 23 -24.57 -8.06 -2.33
N PRO A 24 -23.98 -9.20 -1.90
CA PRO A 24 -22.85 -9.14 -1.00
C PRO A 24 -21.68 -8.53 -1.78
N THR A 25 -21.41 -7.26 -1.58
CA THR A 25 -20.14 -6.67 -1.99
C THR A 25 -19.07 -7.26 -1.10
N THR A 26 -18.47 -8.36 -1.52
CA THR A 26 -17.23 -8.84 -0.95
C THR A 26 -16.15 -7.82 -1.34
N ALA A 27 -15.95 -6.82 -0.49
CA ALA A 27 -14.74 -6.05 -0.52
C ALA A 27 -13.59 -7.02 -0.20
N ALA A 28 -12.95 -7.54 -1.25
CA ALA A 28 -11.71 -8.29 -1.12
C ALA A 28 -10.64 -7.29 -0.69
N GLY A 29 -10.61 -7.00 0.61
CA GLY A 29 -9.49 -6.29 1.20
C GLY A 29 -8.25 -7.16 1.02
N GLN A 30 -7.27 -6.69 0.23
CA GLN A 30 -5.98 -7.35 0.14
C GLN A 30 -5.37 -7.40 1.53
N ARG A 31 -5.18 -8.59 2.05
CA ARG A 31 -4.44 -8.78 3.30
C ARG A 31 -2.98 -8.46 3.03
N ALA A 32 -2.29 -7.92 4.02
CA ALA A 32 -0.84 -7.68 3.92
C ALA A 32 -0.06 -8.94 3.51
N SER A 33 -0.54 -10.13 3.92
CA SER A 33 -0.01 -11.43 3.50
C SER A 33 -0.17 -11.73 2.01
N ASP A 34 -1.15 -11.11 1.33
CA ASP A 34 -1.37 -11.32 -0.10
C ASP A 34 -0.43 -10.43 -0.94
N VAL A 35 0.06 -9.35 -0.33
CA VAL A 35 0.99 -8.41 -0.96
C VAL A 35 2.44 -8.86 -0.77
N CYS A 36 2.76 -9.38 0.41
CA CYS A 36 4.09 -9.88 0.74
C CYS A 36 3.99 -11.19 1.52
N PRO A 37 4.15 -12.34 0.89
CA PRO A 37 4.17 -13.61 1.61
C PRO A 37 5.35 -13.62 2.60
N PRO A 38 5.18 -14.25 3.77
CA PRO A 38 6.27 -14.38 4.73
C PRO A 38 7.46 -15.08 4.08
N ALA A 39 8.67 -14.63 4.40
CA ALA A 39 9.89 -15.29 3.93
C ALA A 39 9.91 -16.74 4.37
N SER A 40 10.07 -17.66 3.41
CA SER A 40 10.19 -19.08 3.71
C SER A 40 11.48 -19.35 4.47
N VAL A 41 11.40 -20.10 5.58
CA VAL A 41 12.59 -20.58 6.28
C VAL A 41 13.25 -21.65 5.38
N ILE A 42 14.46 -21.37 4.91
CA ILE A 42 15.22 -22.28 4.03
C ILE A 42 16.20 -23.06 4.90
N PRO A 43 16.28 -24.40 4.77
CA PRO A 43 17.31 -25.19 5.46
C PRO A 43 18.71 -24.73 5.06
N LEU A 44 19.63 -24.66 6.02
CA LEU A 44 21.02 -24.17 5.93
C LEU A 44 21.95 -24.94 4.95
N THR A 45 21.44 -25.78 4.06
CA THR A 45 22.25 -26.67 3.24
C THR A 45 22.56 -26.20 1.83
N SER A 46 22.02 -25.03 1.42
CA SER A 46 22.24 -24.47 0.09
C SER A 46 22.44 -22.96 0.15
N SER A 47 23.07 -22.41 -0.89
CA SER A 47 23.14 -20.95 -1.05
C SER A 47 21.73 -20.36 -1.03
N GLU A 48 21.49 -19.35 -0.21
CA GLU A 48 20.22 -18.65 -0.17
C GLU A 48 19.91 -18.05 -1.54
N PRO A 49 18.63 -18.04 -1.96
CA PRO A 49 18.24 -17.36 -3.18
C PRO A 49 18.63 -15.87 -3.11
N PRO A 50 18.84 -15.21 -4.26
CA PRO A 50 19.13 -13.79 -4.27
C PRO A 50 18.00 -13.00 -3.60
N ALA A 51 18.37 -12.03 -2.78
CA ALA A 51 17.42 -11.09 -2.20
C ALA A 51 16.80 -10.25 -3.31
N LYS A 52 15.51 -9.92 -3.18
CA LYS A 52 14.78 -9.10 -4.14
C LYS A 52 13.85 -8.13 -3.43
N ILE A 53 13.62 -6.98 -4.04
CA ILE A 53 12.61 -6.05 -3.61
C ILE A 53 11.57 -5.82 -4.71
N VAL A 54 10.30 -5.89 -4.33
CA VAL A 54 9.18 -5.50 -5.19
C VAL A 54 8.58 -4.25 -4.60
N VAL A 55 8.49 -3.18 -5.38
CA VAL A 55 7.90 -1.90 -4.98
C VAL A 55 6.61 -1.71 -5.75
N TYR A 56 5.53 -1.41 -5.05
CA TYR A 56 4.22 -1.23 -5.64
C TYR A 56 3.91 0.26 -5.85
N PRO A 57 3.14 0.61 -6.89
CA PRO A 57 2.65 1.98 -7.05
C PRO A 57 1.94 2.46 -5.78
N PRO A 58 2.09 3.74 -5.40
CA PRO A 58 1.41 4.28 -4.23
C PRO A 58 -0.11 4.21 -4.40
N LEU A 59 -0.81 4.08 -3.28
CA LEU A 59 -2.26 4.08 -3.26
C LEU A 59 -2.77 5.44 -3.76
N ALA A 60 -3.51 5.39 -4.88
CA ALA A 60 -4.10 6.56 -5.51
C ALA A 60 -5.34 7.08 -4.74
N GLY A 61 -5.82 8.26 -5.11
CA GLY A 61 -7.08 8.82 -4.65
C GLY A 61 -6.93 9.99 -3.68
N PRO A 62 -7.80 10.10 -2.65
CA PRO A 62 -7.88 11.31 -1.81
C PRO A 62 -6.59 11.66 -1.06
N LEU A 63 -5.69 10.70 -0.86
CA LEU A 63 -4.41 10.92 -0.19
C LEU A 63 -3.45 11.71 -1.06
N ALA A 64 -3.37 11.39 -2.36
CA ALA A 64 -2.52 12.11 -3.30
C ALA A 64 -2.86 13.61 -3.36
N SER A 65 -4.14 13.97 -3.38
CA SER A 65 -4.57 15.38 -3.38
C SER A 65 -4.22 16.15 -2.10
N ARG A 66 -3.78 15.44 -1.06
CA ARG A 66 -3.28 16.01 0.20
C ARG A 66 -1.75 16.00 0.30
N GLY A 67 -1.05 15.63 -0.77
CA GLY A 67 0.39 15.49 -0.77
C GLY A 67 0.89 14.28 0.02
N VAL A 68 0.09 13.20 0.05
CA VAL A 68 0.43 11.97 0.79
C VAL A 68 0.56 10.81 -0.21
N ALA A 69 1.67 10.08 -0.12
CA ALA A 69 1.89 8.84 -0.83
C ALA A 69 2.18 7.70 0.16
N ILE A 70 1.49 6.57 0.00
CA ILE A 70 1.74 5.34 0.75
C ILE A 70 2.24 4.31 -0.24
N ILE A 71 3.51 3.91 -0.08
CA ILE A 71 4.20 2.99 -0.97
C ILE A 71 4.38 1.67 -0.24
N GLN A 72 3.78 0.63 -0.77
CA GLN A 72 3.98 -0.73 -0.31
C GLN A 72 5.19 -1.34 -1.01
N TYR A 73 5.89 -2.20 -0.33
CA TYR A 73 6.99 -2.98 -0.88
C TYR A 73 7.06 -4.36 -0.23
N CYS A 74 7.81 -5.26 -0.85
CA CYS A 74 8.05 -6.61 -0.35
C CYS A 74 9.52 -6.98 -0.55
N ALA A 75 10.22 -7.25 0.54
CA ALA A 75 11.54 -7.86 0.51
C ALA A 75 11.39 -9.39 0.47
N GLN A 76 11.98 -10.03 -0.54
CA GLN A 76 11.99 -11.48 -0.71
C GLN A 76 13.38 -12.02 -0.41
N ASN A 77 13.46 -13.18 0.24
CA ASN A 77 14.71 -13.85 0.61
C ASN A 77 15.64 -12.99 1.50
N LEU A 78 15.06 -12.09 2.30
CA LEU A 78 15.74 -11.25 3.27
C LEU A 78 14.74 -10.82 4.35
N HIS A 79 15.17 -10.89 5.60
CA HIS A 79 14.42 -10.37 6.75
C HIS A 79 14.82 -8.94 7.04
N LEU A 80 13.83 -8.04 7.05
CA LEU A 80 14.04 -6.65 7.44
C LEU A 80 14.10 -6.57 8.95
N VAL A 81 15.28 -6.27 9.47
CA VAL A 81 15.54 -6.12 10.91
C VAL A 81 16.61 -5.06 11.15
N PRO A 82 16.55 -4.30 12.25
CA PRO A 82 17.53 -3.26 12.55
C PRO A 82 18.81 -3.86 13.16
N VAL A 83 19.45 -4.76 12.41
CA VAL A 83 20.72 -5.40 12.78
C VAL A 83 21.76 -5.04 11.73
N PHE A 84 22.89 -4.52 12.17
CA PHE A 84 23.93 -3.98 11.33
C PHE A 84 25.29 -4.58 11.68
N GLY A 85 26.20 -4.51 10.72
CA GLY A 85 27.60 -4.92 10.88
C GLY A 85 27.93 -6.28 10.28
N ALA A 86 29.22 -6.53 10.14
CA ALA A 86 29.75 -7.66 9.39
C ALA A 86 29.32 -9.04 9.94
N ASP A 87 29.15 -9.15 11.24
CA ASP A 87 28.76 -10.42 11.89
C ASP A 87 27.36 -10.86 11.48
N ALA A 88 26.49 -9.91 11.15
CA ALA A 88 25.13 -10.19 10.68
C ALA A 88 25.08 -10.74 9.25
N LEU A 89 26.16 -10.67 8.48
CA LEU A 89 26.25 -11.27 7.14
C LEU A 89 26.30 -12.80 7.17
N THR A 90 26.61 -13.39 8.32
CA THR A 90 26.77 -14.84 8.49
C THR A 90 25.50 -15.54 8.98
N VAL A 91 24.42 -14.78 9.26
CA VAL A 91 23.17 -15.36 9.74
C VAL A 91 22.29 -15.83 8.57
N SER A 92 21.50 -16.86 8.82
CA SER A 92 20.47 -17.35 7.90
C SER A 92 19.15 -17.53 8.66
N PRO A 93 18.01 -17.10 8.10
CA PRO A 93 17.90 -16.41 6.82
C PRO A 93 18.57 -15.04 6.81
N ARG A 94 18.99 -14.61 5.61
CA ARG A 94 19.67 -13.31 5.40
C ARG A 94 18.89 -12.17 6.03
N VAL A 95 19.59 -11.25 6.67
CA VAL A 95 19.02 -10.06 7.29
C VAL A 95 19.53 -8.77 6.63
N GLY A 96 18.74 -7.72 6.73
CA GLY A 96 19.10 -6.42 6.16
C GLY A 96 18.00 -5.38 6.39
N HIS A 97 18.07 -4.33 5.61
CA HIS A 97 17.16 -3.18 5.71
C HIS A 97 16.95 -2.57 4.33
N ILE A 98 16.13 -1.54 4.25
CA ILE A 98 16.00 -0.74 3.03
C ILE A 98 16.57 0.66 3.24
N HIS A 99 17.10 1.23 2.17
CA HIS A 99 17.36 2.65 2.04
C HIS A 99 16.33 3.28 1.12
N VAL A 100 15.80 4.43 1.52
CA VAL A 100 14.77 5.13 0.76
C VAL A 100 15.27 6.51 0.37
N ARG A 101 15.13 6.86 -0.92
CA ARG A 101 15.41 8.17 -1.47
C ARG A 101 14.20 8.70 -2.21
N VAL A 102 13.83 9.95 -1.91
CA VAL A 102 12.72 10.64 -2.59
C VAL A 102 13.32 11.66 -3.55
N ASP A 103 12.88 11.60 -4.79
CA ASP A 103 13.37 12.45 -5.89
C ASP A 103 14.91 12.37 -6.01
N ASP A 104 15.58 13.48 -6.23
CA ASP A 104 17.02 13.55 -6.31
C ASP A 104 17.65 14.09 -5.01
N ALA A 105 17.00 13.84 -3.87
CA ALA A 105 17.53 14.24 -2.57
C ALA A 105 18.93 13.68 -2.35
N SER A 106 19.82 14.50 -1.81
CA SER A 106 21.19 14.08 -1.47
C SER A 106 21.26 13.17 -0.22
N TRP A 107 20.15 13.01 0.47
CA TRP A 107 20.05 12.18 1.67
C TRP A 107 19.14 10.97 1.44
N VAL A 108 19.42 9.94 2.17
CA VAL A 108 18.62 8.71 2.26
C VAL A 108 18.35 8.40 3.73
N TRP A 109 17.33 7.63 4.00
CA TRP A 109 17.15 7.06 5.34
C TRP A 109 17.03 5.55 5.27
N ALA A 110 17.49 4.88 6.32
CA ALA A 110 17.33 3.45 6.49
C ALA A 110 16.00 3.15 7.18
N ASP A 111 15.32 2.09 6.74
CA ASP A 111 14.13 1.54 7.37
C ASP A 111 14.23 0.02 7.43
N ALA A 112 13.96 -0.54 8.59
CA ALA A 112 13.95 -1.98 8.82
C ALA A 112 12.64 -2.45 9.46
N SER A 113 11.59 -1.60 9.40
CA SER A 113 10.31 -1.88 10.03
C SER A 113 9.45 -2.89 9.26
N GLY A 114 9.67 -2.99 7.94
CA GLY A 114 8.79 -3.75 7.05
C GLY A 114 7.44 -3.10 6.81
N ASN A 115 7.20 -1.90 7.35
CA ASN A 115 5.96 -1.16 7.14
C ASN A 115 5.95 -0.42 5.80
N PRO A 116 4.77 -0.06 5.26
CA PRO A 116 4.69 0.82 4.09
C PRO A 116 5.40 2.15 4.33
N ILE A 117 6.07 2.67 3.31
CA ILE A 117 6.68 4.00 3.34
C ILE A 117 5.57 5.04 3.20
N ILE A 118 5.46 5.93 4.18
CA ILE A 118 4.47 7.00 4.19
C ILE A 118 5.19 8.33 4.00
N LEU A 119 4.96 8.96 2.85
CA LEU A 119 5.47 10.28 2.51
C LEU A 119 4.35 11.29 2.68
N MET A 120 4.64 12.39 3.37
CA MET A 120 3.67 13.45 3.66
C MET A 120 4.22 14.81 3.26
N GLY A 121 3.33 15.70 2.82
CA GLY A 121 3.72 17.07 2.48
C GLY A 121 4.43 17.19 1.14
N LEU A 122 4.28 16.20 0.26
CA LEU A 122 4.81 16.29 -1.10
C LEU A 122 4.11 17.43 -1.86
N PRO A 123 4.87 18.30 -2.54
CA PRO A 123 4.29 19.33 -3.39
C PRO A 123 3.58 18.71 -4.60
N PRO A 124 2.71 19.45 -5.30
CA PRO A 124 2.20 19.02 -6.59
C PRO A 124 3.32 18.79 -7.59
N GLY A 125 3.22 17.73 -8.37
CA GLY A 125 4.21 17.37 -9.38
C GLY A 125 4.49 15.89 -9.45
N THR A 126 5.47 15.54 -10.28
CA THR A 126 5.95 14.17 -10.42
C THR A 126 7.03 13.90 -9.37
N HIS A 127 6.86 12.79 -8.67
CA HIS A 127 7.79 12.30 -7.66
C HIS A 127 8.31 10.93 -8.03
N LYS A 128 9.56 10.67 -7.66
CA LYS A 128 10.24 9.39 -7.82
C LYS A 128 10.75 8.92 -6.47
N VAL A 129 10.47 7.68 -6.13
CA VAL A 129 10.99 7.04 -4.91
C VAL A 129 11.80 5.83 -5.30
N LEU A 130 13.07 5.83 -4.90
CA LEU A 130 13.97 4.70 -5.00
C LEU A 130 14.02 4.01 -3.64
N ILE A 131 13.84 2.68 -3.63
CA ILE A 131 14.01 1.84 -2.46
C ILE A 131 15.09 0.81 -2.79
N GLU A 132 16.20 0.88 -2.09
CA GLU A 132 17.34 -0.04 -2.22
C GLU A 132 17.27 -1.05 -1.07
N LEU A 133 17.32 -2.33 -1.39
CA LEU A 133 17.41 -3.41 -0.42
C LEU A 133 18.89 -3.64 -0.12
N GLU A 134 19.28 -3.53 1.13
CA GLU A 134 20.67 -3.62 1.55
C GLU A 134 20.87 -4.72 2.59
N ASP A 135 22.08 -5.28 2.59
CA ASP A 135 22.51 -6.20 3.63
C ASP A 135 22.84 -5.44 4.93
N ALA A 136 23.20 -6.18 5.96
CA ALA A 136 23.53 -5.61 7.27
C ALA A 136 24.80 -4.72 7.26
N ASN A 137 25.56 -4.72 6.17
CA ASN A 137 26.77 -3.92 6.02
C ASN A 137 26.64 -2.84 4.93
N HIS A 138 25.40 -2.48 4.59
CA HIS A 138 25.04 -1.45 3.61
C HIS A 138 25.54 -1.73 2.18
N HIS A 139 25.63 -3.01 1.79
CA HIS A 139 25.81 -3.37 0.39
C HIS A 139 24.45 -3.55 -0.28
N ALA A 140 24.22 -2.84 -1.37
CA ALA A 140 22.99 -2.96 -2.14
C ALA A 140 22.87 -4.36 -2.76
N LEU A 141 21.73 -5.00 -2.54
CA LEU A 141 21.39 -6.33 -3.03
C LEU A 141 20.42 -6.27 -4.21
N ASP A 142 19.47 -5.33 -4.15
CA ASP A 142 18.46 -5.11 -5.18
C ASP A 142 17.86 -3.71 -5.02
N ALA A 143 17.17 -3.21 -6.04
CA ALA A 143 16.52 -1.89 -5.97
C ALA A 143 15.21 -1.86 -6.76
N GLY A 144 14.26 -1.11 -6.24
CA GLY A 144 12.99 -0.83 -6.90
C GLY A 144 12.71 0.67 -6.95
N THR A 145 12.12 1.12 -8.04
CA THR A 145 11.75 2.54 -8.22
C THR A 145 10.27 2.64 -8.56
N VAL A 146 9.61 3.63 -7.97
CA VAL A 146 8.24 3.99 -8.34
C VAL A 146 8.17 5.49 -8.64
N THR A 147 7.42 5.82 -9.69
CA THR A 147 7.13 7.21 -10.08
C THR A 147 5.63 7.43 -10.02
N PHE A 148 5.21 8.57 -9.46
CA PHE A 148 3.81 8.93 -9.30
C PHE A 148 3.63 10.44 -9.35
N VAL A 149 2.37 10.89 -9.45
CA VAL A 149 2.03 12.31 -9.53
C VAL A 149 1.20 12.71 -8.32
N ILE A 150 1.60 13.78 -7.67
CA ILE A 150 0.77 14.51 -6.71
C ILE A 150 0.01 15.58 -7.50
N PRO A 151 -1.33 15.52 -7.55
CA PRO A 151 -2.12 16.49 -8.30
C PRO A 151 -2.07 17.88 -7.66
N GLU A 152 -2.25 18.89 -8.46
CA GLU A 152 -2.47 20.24 -7.95
C GLU A 152 -3.72 20.28 -7.07
N LYS A 153 -3.64 21.06 -6.00
CA LYS A 153 -4.78 21.24 -5.10
C LYS A 153 -5.88 21.99 -5.86
N ALA A 154 -7.03 21.37 -6.00
CA ALA A 154 -8.16 22.06 -6.62
C ALA A 154 -8.41 23.39 -5.88
N ALA A 155 -8.53 24.49 -6.65
CA ALA A 155 -8.89 25.77 -6.07
C ALA A 155 -10.22 25.62 -5.30
N ALA A 156 -10.23 26.04 -4.04
CA ALA A 156 -11.46 26.10 -3.27
C ALA A 156 -12.42 27.08 -3.98
N LYS A 157 -13.59 26.56 -4.37
CA LYS A 157 -14.68 27.38 -4.91
C LYS A 157 -15.36 28.13 -3.80
#